data_ded23fac98b87ee6242cf8a05ffba810
#
_entry.id   ded23fac98b87ee6242cf8a05ffba810
#
_cell.length_a   1.000
_cell.length_b   1.000
_cell.length_c   1.000
_cell.angle_alpha   90.00
_cell.angle_beta   90.00
_cell.angle_gamma   90.00
#
_symmetry.space_group_name_H-M   'P 1'
#
loop_
_entity.id
_entity.type
_entity.pdbx_description
1 polymer ?
#
loop_
_entity_poly.entity_id
_entity_poly.type
_entity_poly.pdbx_seq_one_letter_code
_entity_poly.pdbx_strand_id
1 'polypeptide(L)'
;MIKKLLFSQPRPSTEHNPYTRLETQFGVQCDFYQFIHIEGLEAREFRQQRINPMDFTAVILNSKLGAEHYFRMCEEMRLNVPDSMHYYCNSESVGLYLQKFINYRKRKVFFPESGNKFEDLLPAMHRRPNEKYLMVLSDIHTDDQINMFAENGIEVTPAIMYRTVTTPWPADKPFDYDLIALFTPAGVTSLKENFPDWKQGNTLIAAFGNGTIRALEEAG
;
A
#
# COMPACT_ATOMS: atom_id res chain seq x y z
N MET A 1 26.11 -8.89 22.61
CA MET A 1 26.63 -8.58 21.24
C MET A 1 25.60 -9.09 20.26
N ILE A 2 25.12 -8.24 19.35
CA ILE A 2 24.11 -8.60 18.34
C ILE A 2 24.76 -9.52 17.31
N LYS A 3 24.19 -10.71 17.08
CA LYS A 3 24.68 -11.70 16.12
C LYS A 3 23.65 -12.06 15.06
N LYS A 4 22.35 -12.03 15.41
CA LYS A 4 21.27 -12.48 14.54
C LYS A 4 20.18 -11.42 14.45
N LEU A 5 19.96 -10.88 13.24
CA LEU A 5 18.99 -9.84 12.93
C LEU A 5 17.87 -10.39 12.06
N LEU A 6 16.65 -9.93 12.33
CA LEU A 6 15.50 -10.18 11.47
C LEU A 6 15.00 -8.86 10.89
N PHE A 7 14.84 -8.83 9.57
CA PHE A 7 14.21 -7.70 8.85
C PHE A 7 12.83 -8.11 8.36
N SER A 8 11.80 -7.34 8.74
CA SER A 8 10.38 -7.63 8.40
C SER A 8 10.02 -7.28 6.96
N GLN A 9 10.94 -7.44 6.03
CA GLN A 9 10.79 -7.16 4.61
C GLN A 9 11.58 -8.20 3.78
N PRO A 10 11.30 -8.33 2.47
CA PRO A 10 12.11 -9.16 1.58
C PRO A 10 13.56 -8.68 1.52
N ARG A 11 14.48 -9.61 1.28
CA ARG A 11 15.89 -9.22 1.02
C ARG A 11 15.95 -8.41 -0.28
N PRO A 12 16.61 -7.23 -0.28
CA PRO A 12 16.82 -6.47 -1.53
C PRO A 12 17.60 -7.29 -2.55
N SER A 13 17.16 -7.23 -3.80
CA SER A 13 17.77 -7.98 -4.92
C SER A 13 19.09 -7.39 -5.40
N THR A 14 19.47 -6.19 -4.97
CA THR A 14 20.70 -5.52 -5.36
C THR A 14 21.89 -6.09 -4.62
N GLU A 15 22.99 -6.42 -5.33
CA GLU A 15 24.23 -6.95 -4.74
C GLU A 15 24.85 -5.97 -3.72
N HIS A 16 24.75 -4.67 -3.98
CA HIS A 16 25.25 -3.61 -3.09
C HIS A 16 24.11 -3.04 -2.23
N ASN A 17 23.64 -3.82 -1.27
CA ASN A 17 22.66 -3.35 -0.30
C ASN A 17 23.34 -3.14 1.08
N PRO A 18 22.77 -2.28 1.95
CA PRO A 18 23.39 -1.96 3.24
C PRO A 18 23.53 -3.19 4.17
N TYR A 19 22.74 -4.21 3.96
CA TYR A 19 22.72 -5.43 4.79
C TYR A 19 23.95 -6.31 4.51
N THR A 20 24.44 -6.36 3.26
CA THR A 20 25.69 -7.06 2.91
C THR A 20 26.85 -6.53 3.72
N ARG A 21 26.86 -5.22 4.01
CA ARG A 21 27.88 -4.62 4.86
C ARG A 21 27.81 -5.10 6.30
N LEU A 22 26.60 -5.26 6.85
CA LEU A 22 26.40 -5.81 8.19
C LEU A 22 26.94 -7.24 8.29
N GLU A 23 26.67 -8.07 7.29
CA GLU A 23 27.12 -9.46 7.24
C GLU A 23 28.65 -9.55 7.12
N THR A 24 29.24 -8.77 6.18
CA THR A 24 30.69 -8.90 5.87
C THR A 24 31.60 -8.19 6.85
N GLN A 25 31.21 -6.99 7.35
CA GLN A 25 32.08 -6.20 8.24
C GLN A 25 31.89 -6.55 9.73
N PHE A 26 30.67 -6.92 10.11
CA PHE A 26 30.35 -7.16 11.52
C PHE A 26 30.08 -8.64 11.85
N GLY A 27 30.09 -9.51 10.86
CA GLY A 27 29.85 -10.95 11.05
C GLY A 27 28.47 -11.28 11.59
N VAL A 28 27.46 -10.44 11.27
CA VAL A 28 26.10 -10.57 11.74
C VAL A 28 25.29 -11.37 10.74
N GLN A 29 24.50 -12.33 11.22
CA GLN A 29 23.51 -13.02 10.38
C GLN A 29 22.30 -12.13 10.14
N CYS A 30 21.97 -11.84 8.87
CA CYS A 30 20.80 -11.06 8.48
C CYS A 30 19.74 -11.95 7.83
N ASP A 31 18.68 -12.23 8.57
CA ASP A 31 17.52 -12.95 8.08
C ASP A 31 16.46 -11.95 7.59
N PHE A 32 15.73 -12.35 6.55
CA PHE A 32 14.66 -11.55 5.96
C PHE A 32 13.40 -12.39 5.91
N TYR A 33 12.31 -11.77 6.34
CA TYR A 33 11.00 -12.39 6.25
C TYR A 33 9.93 -11.33 6.00
N GLN A 34 9.16 -11.52 4.96
CA GLN A 34 8.09 -10.59 4.60
C GLN A 34 6.91 -10.80 5.55
N PHE A 35 6.81 -9.99 6.61
CA PHE A 35 5.79 -10.09 7.65
C PHE A 35 4.37 -9.84 7.16
N ILE A 36 4.24 -9.10 6.07
CA ILE A 36 2.96 -8.73 5.49
C ILE A 36 2.99 -8.94 3.98
N HIS A 37 1.87 -9.26 3.40
CA HIS A 37 1.67 -9.25 1.95
C HIS A 37 0.35 -8.57 1.60
N ILE A 38 0.19 -8.24 0.33
CA ILE A 38 -1.03 -7.63 -0.17
C ILE A 38 -1.89 -8.68 -0.85
N GLU A 39 -3.17 -8.71 -0.47
CA GLU A 39 -4.19 -9.52 -1.13
C GLU A 39 -5.24 -8.62 -1.75
N GLY A 40 -5.64 -8.93 -2.98
CA GLY A 40 -6.82 -8.32 -3.59
C GLY A 40 -8.10 -8.86 -2.96
N LEU A 41 -9.07 -8.00 -2.68
CA LEU A 41 -10.40 -8.47 -2.32
C LEU A 41 -11.02 -9.27 -3.46
N GLU A 42 -11.78 -10.31 -3.14
CA GLU A 42 -12.61 -11.01 -4.13
C GLU A 42 -13.83 -10.16 -4.53
N ALA A 43 -14.34 -10.36 -5.72
CA ALA A 43 -15.54 -9.64 -6.19
C ALA A 43 -16.75 -9.82 -5.27
N ARG A 44 -16.85 -10.97 -4.58
CA ARG A 44 -17.91 -11.23 -3.61
C ARG A 44 -17.81 -10.32 -2.38
N GLU A 45 -16.59 -10.11 -1.88
CA GLU A 45 -16.33 -9.22 -0.73
C GLU A 45 -16.54 -7.76 -1.14
N PHE A 46 -16.03 -7.37 -2.30
CA PHE A 46 -16.17 -6.02 -2.81
C PHE A 46 -17.64 -5.59 -2.99
N ARG A 47 -18.51 -6.49 -3.44
CA ARG A 47 -19.96 -6.23 -3.58
C ARG A 47 -20.62 -5.84 -2.25
N GLN A 48 -20.06 -6.23 -1.10
CA GLN A 48 -20.60 -5.85 0.21
C GLN A 48 -20.51 -4.34 0.46
N GLN A 49 -19.57 -3.65 -0.20
CA GLN A 49 -19.47 -2.18 -0.15
C GLN A 49 -20.58 -1.47 -0.92
N ARG A 50 -21.37 -2.20 -1.72
CA ARG A 50 -22.47 -1.67 -2.56
C ARG A 50 -22.01 -0.59 -3.55
N ILE A 51 -20.78 -0.72 -4.02
CA ILE A 51 -20.18 0.16 -5.01
C ILE A 51 -20.15 -0.57 -6.34
N ASN A 52 -20.67 0.07 -7.39
CA ASN A 52 -20.45 -0.35 -8.76
C ASN A 52 -19.45 0.60 -9.42
N PRO A 53 -18.23 0.16 -9.80
CA PRO A 53 -17.23 1.01 -10.42
C PRO A 53 -17.70 1.73 -11.69
N MET A 54 -18.73 1.19 -12.37
CA MET A 54 -19.26 1.81 -13.60
C MET A 54 -20.24 2.95 -13.36
N ASP A 55 -20.63 3.23 -12.12
CA ASP A 55 -21.44 4.40 -11.75
C ASP A 55 -20.60 5.69 -11.66
N PHE A 56 -19.26 5.56 -11.81
CA PHE A 56 -18.29 6.63 -11.73
C PHE A 56 -17.75 6.97 -13.12
N THR A 57 -17.34 8.24 -13.28
CA THR A 57 -16.76 8.74 -14.52
C THR A 57 -15.26 8.95 -14.43
N ALA A 58 -14.73 8.93 -13.20
CA ALA A 58 -13.32 9.12 -12.91
C ALA A 58 -12.83 8.20 -11.78
N VAL A 59 -11.58 7.74 -11.90
CA VAL A 59 -10.91 6.90 -10.89
C VAL A 59 -9.68 7.62 -10.37
N ILE A 60 -9.54 7.69 -9.05
CA ILE A 60 -8.37 8.24 -8.35
C ILE A 60 -7.48 7.09 -7.92
N LEU A 61 -6.20 7.16 -8.29
CA LEU A 61 -5.20 6.12 -8.09
C LEU A 61 -3.96 6.70 -7.40
N ASN A 62 -3.66 6.24 -6.21
CA ASN A 62 -2.49 6.65 -5.43
C ASN A 62 -1.27 5.73 -5.60
N SER A 63 -1.41 4.61 -6.32
CA SER A 63 -0.34 3.64 -6.53
C SER A 63 -0.57 2.77 -7.78
N LYS A 64 0.52 2.18 -8.29
CA LYS A 64 0.44 1.15 -9.35
C LYS A 64 -0.36 -0.06 -8.90
N LEU A 65 -0.21 -0.44 -7.62
CA LEU A 65 -0.93 -1.55 -7.03
C LEU A 65 -2.45 -1.27 -7.01
N GLY A 66 -2.86 -0.04 -6.66
CA GLY A 66 -4.26 0.38 -6.75
C GLY A 66 -4.81 0.25 -8.17
N ALA A 67 -4.01 0.62 -9.19
CA ALA A 67 -4.41 0.43 -10.58
C ALA A 67 -4.57 -1.06 -10.93
N GLU A 68 -3.63 -1.92 -10.55
CA GLU A 68 -3.73 -3.37 -10.77
C GLU A 68 -5.01 -3.94 -10.16
N HIS A 69 -5.31 -3.60 -8.91
CA HIS A 69 -6.49 -4.10 -8.22
C HIS A 69 -7.81 -3.53 -8.78
N TYR A 70 -7.82 -2.29 -9.26
CA TYR A 70 -8.99 -1.73 -9.94
C TYR A 70 -9.34 -2.52 -11.20
N PHE A 71 -8.38 -2.73 -12.09
CA PHE A 71 -8.63 -3.45 -13.34
C PHE A 71 -8.90 -4.93 -13.11
N ARG A 72 -8.19 -5.57 -12.17
CA ARG A 72 -8.49 -6.94 -11.74
C ARG A 72 -9.93 -7.07 -11.23
N MET A 73 -10.38 -6.14 -10.38
CA MET A 73 -11.73 -6.15 -9.85
C MET A 73 -12.77 -5.97 -10.96
N CYS A 74 -12.53 -5.06 -11.90
CA CYS A 74 -13.42 -4.88 -13.05
C CYS A 74 -13.51 -6.15 -13.90
N GLU A 75 -12.39 -6.83 -14.14
CA GLU A 75 -12.35 -8.10 -14.89
C GLU A 75 -13.12 -9.20 -14.15
N GLU A 76 -12.87 -9.39 -12.86
CA GLU A 76 -13.54 -10.39 -12.02
C GLU A 76 -15.06 -10.17 -11.93
N MET A 77 -15.48 -8.90 -11.91
CA MET A 77 -16.88 -8.53 -11.94
C MET A 77 -17.47 -8.52 -13.36
N ARG A 78 -16.68 -8.80 -14.40
CA ARG A 78 -17.04 -8.75 -15.82
C ARG A 78 -17.57 -7.37 -16.25
N LEU A 79 -16.95 -6.31 -15.73
CA LEU A 79 -17.28 -4.94 -16.05
C LEU A 79 -16.39 -4.44 -17.19
N ASN A 80 -17.02 -3.78 -18.17
CA ASN A 80 -16.28 -3.12 -19.24
C ASN A 80 -16.02 -1.66 -18.87
N VAL A 81 -14.76 -1.35 -18.56
CA VAL A 81 -14.36 0.05 -18.28
C VAL A 81 -14.50 0.88 -19.54
N PRO A 82 -15.34 1.93 -19.53
CA PRO A 82 -15.62 2.71 -20.73
C PRO A 82 -14.40 3.53 -21.15
N ASP A 83 -14.22 3.69 -22.46
CA ASP A 83 -13.17 4.54 -23.03
C ASP A 83 -13.27 6.01 -22.59
N SER A 84 -14.42 6.44 -22.06
CA SER A 84 -14.64 7.78 -21.51
C SER A 84 -14.10 7.98 -20.10
N MET A 85 -13.72 6.91 -19.40
CA MET A 85 -13.21 6.98 -18.03
C MET A 85 -12.00 7.89 -17.92
N HIS A 86 -12.00 8.78 -16.93
CA HIS A 86 -10.85 9.61 -16.56
C HIS A 86 -10.08 9.01 -15.40
N TYR A 87 -8.79 9.29 -15.32
CA TYR A 87 -7.91 8.78 -14.27
C TYR A 87 -7.12 9.92 -13.66
N TYR A 88 -7.16 10.04 -12.34
CA TYR A 88 -6.42 11.00 -11.55
C TYR A 88 -5.39 10.26 -10.70
N CYS A 89 -4.12 10.43 -11.04
CA CYS A 89 -3.02 9.68 -10.44
C CYS A 89 -2.17 10.61 -9.59
N ASN A 90 -1.66 10.14 -8.45
CA ASN A 90 -0.80 10.95 -7.59
C ASN A 90 0.57 11.25 -8.21
N SER A 91 0.96 10.55 -9.26
CA SER A 91 2.27 10.72 -9.91
C SER A 91 2.25 10.31 -11.38
N GLU A 92 3.21 10.84 -12.15
CA GLU A 92 3.43 10.46 -13.54
C GLU A 92 3.66 8.94 -13.68
N SER A 93 4.43 8.34 -12.75
CA SER A 93 4.76 6.92 -12.80
C SER A 93 3.52 6.02 -12.68
N VAL A 94 2.50 6.44 -11.92
CA VAL A 94 1.21 5.75 -11.83
C VAL A 94 0.39 6.01 -13.08
N GLY A 95 0.36 7.26 -13.56
CA GLY A 95 -0.35 7.61 -14.79
C GLY A 95 0.15 6.84 -16.02
N LEU A 96 1.46 6.77 -16.21
CA LEU A 96 2.07 6.01 -17.31
C LEU A 96 1.87 4.50 -17.18
N TYR A 97 1.75 4.00 -15.95
CA TYR A 97 1.49 2.57 -15.71
C TYR A 97 0.15 2.10 -16.27
N LEU A 98 -0.82 3.01 -16.39
CA LEU A 98 -2.13 2.72 -16.98
C LEU A 98 -2.08 2.25 -18.45
N GLN A 99 -0.97 2.46 -19.15
CA GLN A 99 -0.76 1.95 -20.51
C GLN A 99 -0.89 0.41 -20.59
N LYS A 100 -0.73 -0.29 -19.48
CA LYS A 100 -0.93 -1.74 -19.41
C LYS A 100 -2.39 -2.17 -19.51
N PHE A 101 -3.31 -1.28 -19.18
CA PHE A 101 -4.71 -1.64 -18.97
C PHE A 101 -5.67 -0.92 -19.93
N ILE A 102 -5.29 0.27 -20.43
CA ILE A 102 -6.15 1.12 -21.24
C ILE A 102 -5.48 1.55 -22.53
N ASN A 103 -6.28 1.93 -23.51
CA ASN A 103 -5.79 2.71 -24.65
C ASN A 103 -5.46 4.13 -24.15
N TYR A 104 -4.20 4.31 -23.77
CA TYR A 104 -3.71 5.51 -23.10
C TYR A 104 -3.91 6.76 -23.98
N ARG A 105 -4.56 7.76 -23.41
CA ARG A 105 -4.73 9.07 -24.03
C ARG A 105 -4.41 10.15 -23.01
N LYS A 106 -3.42 10.98 -23.28
CA LYS A 106 -2.94 12.05 -22.38
C LYS A 106 -4.06 12.93 -21.82
N ARG A 107 -5.12 13.19 -22.59
CA ARG A 107 -6.28 14.00 -22.18
C ARG A 107 -7.19 13.35 -21.12
N LYS A 108 -7.02 12.07 -20.84
CA LYS A 108 -7.84 11.29 -19.88
C LYS A 108 -7.08 10.90 -18.61
N VAL A 109 -5.78 11.08 -18.58
CA VAL A 109 -4.92 10.70 -17.46
C VAL A 109 -4.26 11.96 -16.93
N PHE A 110 -4.57 12.29 -15.68
CA PHE A 110 -4.11 13.49 -15.00
C PHE A 110 -3.17 13.10 -13.87
N PHE A 111 -2.04 13.76 -13.77
CA PHE A 111 -1.08 13.62 -12.69
C PHE A 111 -0.34 14.94 -12.47
N PRO A 112 0.21 15.19 -11.25
CA PRO A 112 1.00 16.39 -10.97
C PRO A 112 2.21 16.50 -11.90
N GLU A 113 2.58 17.70 -12.30
CA GLU A 113 3.79 17.95 -13.09
C GLU A 113 5.07 17.65 -12.28
N SER A 114 5.00 17.80 -10.96
CA SER A 114 6.09 17.49 -10.04
C SER A 114 5.55 17.01 -8.69
N GLY A 115 6.24 16.05 -8.07
CA GLY A 115 5.84 15.50 -6.78
C GLY A 115 4.70 14.48 -6.86
N ASN A 116 3.99 14.29 -5.73
CA ASN A 116 2.95 13.27 -5.57
C ASN A 116 1.72 13.84 -4.84
N LYS A 117 1.39 15.13 -5.04
CA LYS A 117 0.31 15.80 -4.33
C LYS A 117 -0.95 15.85 -5.18
N PHE A 118 -2.04 15.33 -4.66
CA PHE A 118 -3.34 15.38 -5.31
C PHE A 118 -3.91 16.80 -5.38
N GLU A 119 -3.49 17.70 -4.48
CA GLU A 119 -3.89 19.10 -4.47
C GLU A 119 -3.59 19.80 -5.80
N ASP A 120 -2.52 19.40 -6.49
CA ASP A 120 -2.15 19.95 -7.80
C ASP A 120 -3.16 19.59 -8.92
N LEU A 121 -4.01 18.58 -8.67
CA LEU A 121 -5.05 18.14 -9.60
C LEU A 121 -6.40 18.84 -9.39
N LEU A 122 -6.61 19.52 -8.26
CA LEU A 122 -7.86 20.21 -7.94
C LEU A 122 -8.33 21.17 -9.06
N PRO A 123 -7.45 21.98 -9.70
CA PRO A 123 -7.89 22.83 -10.80
C PRO A 123 -8.41 22.03 -12.02
N ALA A 124 -7.86 20.84 -12.27
CA ALA A 124 -8.34 19.97 -13.34
C ALA A 124 -9.69 19.32 -13.01
N MET A 125 -9.88 18.97 -11.73
CA MET A 125 -11.11 18.38 -11.21
C MET A 125 -12.24 19.43 -11.17
N HIS A 126 -12.00 20.64 -10.69
CA HIS A 126 -12.98 21.73 -10.68
C HIS A 126 -13.48 22.14 -12.07
N ARG A 127 -12.66 21.97 -13.12
CA ARG A 127 -13.11 22.17 -14.51
C ARG A 127 -14.09 21.10 -15.01
N ARG A 128 -14.35 20.06 -14.20
CA ARG A 128 -15.22 18.93 -14.54
C ARG A 128 -16.23 18.65 -13.42
N PRO A 129 -17.15 19.58 -13.17
CA PRO A 129 -18.04 19.54 -11.98
C PRO A 129 -19.03 18.35 -12.00
N ASN A 130 -19.22 17.71 -13.16
CA ASN A 130 -20.14 16.56 -13.27
C ASN A 130 -19.44 15.20 -13.13
N GLU A 131 -18.14 15.18 -12.86
CA GLU A 131 -17.43 13.93 -12.63
C GLU A 131 -17.80 13.32 -11.27
N LYS A 132 -17.92 12.00 -11.28
CA LYS A 132 -18.11 11.18 -10.08
C LYS A 132 -16.82 10.41 -9.84
N TYR A 133 -16.21 10.61 -8.69
CA TYR A 133 -14.90 10.10 -8.38
C TYR A 133 -14.96 8.85 -7.51
N LEU A 134 -14.33 7.77 -7.98
CA LEU A 134 -14.03 6.56 -7.20
C LEU A 134 -12.56 6.57 -6.81
N MET A 135 -12.24 6.47 -5.53
CA MET A 135 -10.87 6.37 -5.06
C MET A 135 -10.53 4.96 -4.62
N VAL A 136 -9.54 4.35 -5.27
CA VAL A 136 -9.09 2.99 -4.97
C VAL A 136 -8.13 3.00 -3.79
N LEU A 137 -8.47 2.24 -2.76
CA LEU A 137 -7.75 2.23 -1.49
C LEU A 137 -7.47 0.80 -1.00
N SER A 138 -6.51 0.71 -0.07
CA SER A 138 -6.31 -0.44 0.80
C SER A 138 -7.26 -0.38 1.99
N ASP A 139 -7.46 -1.49 2.68
CA ASP A 139 -8.11 -1.56 3.99
C ASP A 139 -7.39 -0.71 5.05
N ILE A 140 -6.05 -0.64 4.96
CA ILE A 140 -5.23 0.24 5.79
C ILE A 140 -4.94 1.53 5.02
N HIS A 141 -5.73 2.56 5.27
CA HIS A 141 -5.55 3.90 4.71
C HIS A 141 -5.87 4.96 5.77
N THR A 142 -5.45 6.19 5.51
CA THR A 142 -5.89 7.38 6.27
C THR A 142 -6.91 8.14 5.43
N ASP A 143 -7.83 8.83 6.09
CA ASP A 143 -8.84 9.64 5.42
C ASP A 143 -8.30 11.02 4.95
N ASP A 144 -7.01 11.29 5.14
CA ASP A 144 -6.40 12.58 4.85
C ASP A 144 -6.69 13.07 3.42
N GLN A 145 -6.54 12.16 2.44
CA GLN A 145 -6.81 12.49 1.03
C GLN A 145 -8.29 12.69 0.74
N ILE A 146 -9.16 11.87 1.34
CA ILE A 146 -10.62 11.99 1.21
C ILE A 146 -11.07 13.32 1.81
N ASN A 147 -10.58 13.65 3.00
CA ASN A 147 -10.88 14.91 3.68
C ASN A 147 -10.38 16.12 2.89
N MET A 148 -9.16 16.05 2.35
CA MET A 148 -8.61 17.08 1.48
C MET A 148 -9.51 17.36 0.26
N PHE A 149 -10.01 16.31 -0.41
CA PHE A 149 -10.95 16.48 -1.52
C PHE A 149 -12.27 17.09 -1.07
N ALA A 150 -12.84 16.62 0.05
CA ALA A 150 -14.09 17.13 0.61
C ALA A 150 -13.98 18.62 1.01
N GLU A 151 -12.88 19.03 1.65
CA GLU A 151 -12.58 20.42 1.99
C GLU A 151 -12.50 21.34 0.77
N ASN A 152 -12.16 20.76 -0.40
CA ASN A 152 -12.11 21.48 -1.68
C ASN A 152 -13.39 21.27 -2.53
N GLY A 153 -14.49 20.78 -1.93
CA GLY A 153 -15.78 20.64 -2.59
C GLY A 153 -15.85 19.52 -3.63
N ILE A 154 -14.96 18.52 -3.53
CA ILE A 154 -14.94 17.35 -4.41
C ILE A 154 -15.37 16.14 -3.60
N GLU A 155 -16.52 15.57 -3.98
CA GLU A 155 -17.01 14.33 -3.37
C GLU A 155 -16.31 13.13 -3.99
N VAL A 156 -15.70 12.30 -3.14
CA VAL A 156 -14.97 11.10 -3.53
C VAL A 156 -15.53 9.90 -2.80
N THR A 157 -15.83 8.84 -3.53
CA THR A 157 -16.27 7.56 -2.95
C THR A 157 -15.05 6.65 -2.75
N PRO A 158 -14.68 6.30 -1.51
CA PRO A 158 -13.63 5.33 -1.26
C PRO A 158 -14.06 3.91 -1.63
N ALA A 159 -13.19 3.16 -2.28
CA ALA A 159 -13.40 1.78 -2.68
C ALA A 159 -12.23 0.92 -2.24
N ILE A 160 -12.44 0.09 -1.24
CA ILE A 160 -11.42 -0.85 -0.75
C ILE A 160 -11.34 -2.02 -1.72
N MET A 161 -10.20 -2.18 -2.40
CA MET A 161 -10.02 -3.22 -3.41
C MET A 161 -8.92 -4.22 -3.07
N TYR A 162 -8.12 -3.93 -2.05
CA TYR A 162 -7.06 -4.81 -1.56
C TYR A 162 -6.81 -4.57 -0.08
N ARG A 163 -6.14 -5.53 0.55
CA ARG A 163 -5.84 -5.50 1.98
C ARG A 163 -4.41 -5.91 2.27
N THR A 164 -3.89 -5.47 3.40
CA THR A 164 -2.62 -5.91 3.95
C THR A 164 -2.86 -7.06 4.92
N VAL A 165 -2.25 -8.19 4.67
CA VAL A 165 -2.45 -9.43 5.43
C VAL A 165 -1.14 -9.86 6.06
N THR A 166 -1.22 -10.37 7.29
CA THR A 166 -0.10 -11.01 7.99
C THR A 166 0.34 -12.25 7.24
N THR A 167 1.65 -12.36 7.00
CA THR A 167 2.25 -13.59 6.49
C THR A 167 2.53 -14.51 7.68
N PRO A 168 1.96 -15.74 7.72
CA PRO A 168 2.20 -16.68 8.80
C PRO A 168 3.68 -17.05 8.91
N TRP A 169 4.24 -17.00 10.12
CA TRP A 169 5.61 -17.46 10.36
C TRP A 169 5.68 -18.98 10.16
N PRO A 170 6.73 -19.51 9.48
CA PRO A 170 6.90 -20.95 9.34
C PRO A 170 7.03 -21.66 10.69
N ALA A 171 6.20 -22.69 10.91
CA ALA A 171 6.13 -23.38 12.20
C ALA A 171 7.44 -24.10 12.59
N ASP A 172 8.25 -24.45 11.60
CA ASP A 172 9.55 -25.13 11.75
C ASP A 172 10.72 -24.16 11.92
N LYS A 173 10.50 -22.86 11.78
CA LYS A 173 11.55 -21.83 11.87
C LYS A 173 11.61 -21.25 13.29
N PRO A 174 12.74 -21.38 14.00
CA PRO A 174 12.92 -20.74 15.32
C PRO A 174 12.79 -19.22 15.22
N PHE A 175 12.25 -18.62 16.28
CA PHE A 175 12.17 -17.16 16.42
C PHE A 175 13.08 -16.71 17.57
N ASP A 176 14.38 -16.66 17.30
CA ASP A 176 15.46 -16.40 18.26
C ASP A 176 16.41 -15.32 17.74
N TYR A 177 15.95 -14.08 17.72
CA TYR A 177 16.70 -12.95 17.18
C TYR A 177 17.17 -12.00 18.28
N ASP A 178 18.38 -11.46 18.11
CA ASP A 178 18.93 -10.43 18.99
C ASP A 178 18.34 -9.05 18.67
N LEU A 179 17.98 -8.82 17.38
CA LEU A 179 17.34 -7.62 16.93
C LEU A 179 16.30 -7.92 15.85
N ILE A 180 15.14 -7.26 15.96
CA ILE A 180 14.07 -7.29 14.94
C ILE A 180 13.88 -5.87 14.41
N ALA A 181 13.98 -5.70 13.08
CA ALA A 181 13.76 -4.42 12.40
C ALA A 181 12.38 -4.41 11.73
N LEU A 182 11.52 -3.50 12.17
CA LEU A 182 10.16 -3.32 11.68
C LEU A 182 10.06 -2.04 10.85
N PHE A 183 9.45 -2.14 9.67
CA PHE A 183 9.39 -1.04 8.69
C PHE A 183 8.01 -0.40 8.57
N THR A 184 6.97 -1.04 9.08
CA THR A 184 5.58 -0.57 8.96
C THR A 184 4.77 -0.90 10.22
N PRO A 185 3.71 -0.12 10.52
CA PRO A 185 2.75 -0.47 11.58
C PRO A 185 2.15 -1.87 11.41
N ALA A 186 1.80 -2.23 10.16
CA ALA A 186 1.28 -3.57 9.87
C ALA A 186 2.30 -4.69 10.19
N GLY A 187 3.61 -4.42 10.09
CA GLY A 187 4.65 -5.34 10.53
C GLY A 187 4.64 -5.57 12.05
N VAL A 188 4.27 -4.55 12.84
CA VAL A 188 4.08 -4.69 14.30
C VAL A 188 2.86 -5.57 14.60
N THR A 189 1.75 -5.33 13.93
CA THR A 189 0.55 -6.17 14.02
C THR A 189 0.87 -7.62 13.67
N SER A 190 1.56 -7.82 12.56
CA SER A 190 1.98 -9.16 12.11
C SER A 190 2.88 -9.88 13.11
N LEU A 191 3.79 -9.15 13.77
CA LEU A 191 4.62 -9.73 14.85
C LEU A 191 3.74 -10.26 15.98
N LYS A 192 2.75 -9.48 16.43
CA LYS A 192 1.83 -9.88 17.49
C LYS A 192 0.93 -11.05 17.11
N GLU A 193 0.42 -11.04 15.90
CA GLU A 193 -0.45 -12.11 15.41
C GLU A 193 0.29 -13.45 15.26
N ASN A 194 1.53 -13.40 14.78
CA ASN A 194 2.38 -14.60 14.68
C ASN A 194 2.86 -15.11 16.04
N PHE A 195 3.06 -14.21 16.99
CA PHE A 195 3.67 -14.53 18.28
C PHE A 195 2.93 -13.84 19.44
N PRO A 196 1.66 -14.21 19.72
CA PRO A 196 0.83 -13.53 20.72
C PRO A 196 1.41 -13.57 22.14
N ASP A 197 2.13 -14.63 22.47
CA ASP A 197 2.74 -14.83 23.78
C ASP A 197 4.22 -14.41 23.85
N TRP A 198 4.76 -13.90 22.75
CA TRP A 198 6.16 -13.50 22.70
C TRP A 198 6.42 -12.26 23.57
N LYS A 199 7.48 -12.36 24.36
CA LYS A 199 7.97 -11.25 25.18
C LYS A 199 9.32 -10.80 24.66
N GLN A 200 9.48 -9.51 24.51
CA GLN A 200 10.69 -8.91 23.97
C GLN A 200 11.97 -9.36 24.70
N GLY A 201 11.93 -9.44 26.03
CA GLY A 201 13.09 -9.84 26.81
C GLY A 201 14.30 -8.98 26.52
N ASN A 202 15.40 -9.62 26.06
CA ASN A 202 16.64 -8.94 25.67
C ASN A 202 16.70 -8.60 24.15
N THR A 203 15.69 -8.97 23.37
CA THR A 203 15.65 -8.66 21.93
C THR A 203 15.46 -7.16 21.72
N LEU A 204 16.33 -6.56 20.94
CA LEU A 204 16.17 -5.16 20.55
C LEU A 204 15.15 -5.04 19.41
N ILE A 205 14.35 -3.98 19.42
CA ILE A 205 13.45 -3.65 18.32
C ILE A 205 13.89 -2.33 17.70
N ALA A 206 14.11 -2.36 16.39
CA ALA A 206 14.36 -1.18 15.58
C ALA A 206 13.11 -0.87 14.74
N ALA A 207 12.60 0.36 14.83
CA ALA A 207 11.45 0.82 14.08
C ALA A 207 11.86 1.89 13.08
N PHE A 208 11.33 1.80 11.85
CA PHE A 208 11.54 2.79 10.82
C PHE A 208 10.24 3.59 10.59
N GLY A 209 10.33 4.90 10.84
CA GLY A 209 9.23 5.85 10.67
C GLY A 209 8.33 5.99 11.91
N ASN A 210 7.78 7.20 12.08
CA ASN A 210 6.98 7.56 13.27
C ASN A 210 5.73 6.68 13.45
N GLY A 211 5.09 6.25 12.36
CA GLY A 211 3.93 5.36 12.43
C GLY A 211 4.25 4.01 13.04
N THR A 212 5.42 3.43 12.70
CA THR A 212 5.88 2.17 13.26
C THR A 212 6.23 2.31 14.74
N ILE A 213 6.85 3.43 15.13
CA ILE A 213 7.18 3.73 16.53
C ILE A 213 5.89 3.79 17.36
N ARG A 214 4.88 4.55 16.91
CA ARG A 214 3.57 4.64 17.58
C ARG A 214 2.90 3.28 17.72
N ALA A 215 2.89 2.50 16.64
CA ALA A 215 2.32 1.16 16.68
C ALA A 215 3.01 0.23 17.70
N LEU A 216 4.33 0.38 17.88
CA LEU A 216 5.06 -0.34 18.92
C LEU A 216 4.71 0.13 20.33
N GLU A 217 4.61 1.44 20.56
CA GLU A 217 4.21 2.03 21.84
C GLU A 217 2.80 1.61 22.25
N GLU A 218 1.86 1.56 21.29
CA GLU A 218 0.49 1.08 21.49
C GLU A 218 0.44 -0.45 21.72
N ALA A 219 1.42 -1.14 21.19
CA ALA A 219 1.53 -2.59 21.31
C ALA A 219 2.06 -3.05 22.69
N GLY A 220 2.77 -2.20 23.44
CA GLY A 220 3.32 -2.50 24.79
C GLY A 220 4.69 -3.13 24.72
#